data_11945a8e9d26573764c72c9efe06cbb4
#
_entry.id   11945a8e9d26573764c72c9efe06cbb4
#
_cell.length_a   1.000
_cell.length_b   1.000
_cell.length_c   1.000
_cell.angle_alpha   90.00
_cell.angle_beta   90.00
_cell.angle_gamma   90.00
#
_symmetry.space_group_name_H-M   'P 1'
#
loop_
_entity.id
_entity.type
_entity.pdbx_description
1 polymer ?
#
loop_
_entity_poly.entity_id
_entity_poly.type
_entity_poly.pdbx_seq_one_letter_code
_entity_poly.pdbx_strand_id
1 'polypeptide(L)'
;MTNRRQLLTATAGLAAAAMLGSPAAHAQADLATPGPLGDVWLGPADAKVSIIEYASLTCGHCATFHKDTWPALKAKYIDTGKVRFTLREFPLDPLATAGFMLARCNGNDKYVAMTDLLFAQQKVWAFTDKPVDALSTMVKQAGFTQDSFEACLKRQDIYDAVTVVKDRGAKAGVDSTPTFFINGQKRSGALSMAEFDKILEPLLAG
;
A
#
# COMPACT_ATOMS: atom_id res chain seq x y z
N MET A 1 33.63 31.78 68.89
CA MET A 1 33.59 32.28 67.53
C MET A 1 33.78 31.08 66.60
N THR A 2 32.72 30.43 66.22
CA THR A 2 32.73 29.16 65.49
C THR A 2 32.09 29.36 64.11
N ASN A 3 32.91 29.25 63.09
CA ASN A 3 32.50 29.37 61.70
C ASN A 3 32.02 28.02 61.17
N ARG A 4 30.73 27.87 60.88
CA ARG A 4 30.13 26.69 60.25
C ARG A 4 30.08 26.91 58.76
N ARG A 5 31.01 26.24 58.04
CA ARG A 5 30.93 26.07 56.57
C ARG A 5 29.95 24.92 56.29
N GLN A 6 28.80 25.24 55.74
CA GLN A 6 27.86 24.26 55.18
C GLN A 6 28.37 23.88 53.77
N LEU A 7 28.73 22.64 53.59
CA LEU A 7 28.94 21.99 52.31
C LEU A 7 27.58 21.63 51.71
N LEU A 8 27.18 22.33 50.66
CA LEU A 8 26.04 21.93 49.78
C LEU A 8 26.55 20.93 48.76
N THR A 9 26.23 19.64 48.94
CA THR A 9 26.41 18.62 47.90
C THR A 9 25.23 18.68 46.96
N ALA A 10 25.45 19.19 45.74
CA ALA A 10 24.48 19.16 44.65
C ALA A 10 24.55 17.76 44.02
N THR A 11 23.55 16.94 44.27
CA THR A 11 23.32 15.69 43.53
C THR A 11 22.68 16.01 42.18
N ALA A 12 23.49 15.94 41.12
CA ALA A 12 22.99 16.00 39.76
C ALA A 12 22.31 14.66 39.41
N GLY A 13 20.97 14.63 39.49
CA GLY A 13 20.17 13.51 38.99
C GLY A 13 20.14 13.52 37.45
N LEU A 14 20.83 12.55 36.83
CA LEU A 14 20.62 12.25 35.42
C LEU A 14 19.22 11.67 35.25
N ALA A 15 18.26 12.49 34.76
CA ALA A 15 16.99 12.02 34.23
C ALA A 15 17.26 11.40 32.84
N ALA A 16 17.40 10.08 32.76
CA ALA A 16 17.32 9.35 31.49
C ALA A 16 15.89 9.44 30.96
N ALA A 17 15.62 10.39 30.09
CA ALA A 17 14.38 10.43 29.31
C ALA A 17 14.39 9.25 28.34
N ALA A 18 13.71 8.17 28.68
CA ALA A 18 13.40 7.10 27.75
C ALA A 18 12.51 7.69 26.64
N MET A 19 13.08 7.92 25.48
CA MET A 19 12.32 8.27 24.28
C MET A 19 11.54 7.04 23.82
N LEU A 20 10.40 6.78 24.44
CA LEU A 20 9.39 5.86 23.93
C LEU A 20 8.80 6.53 22.68
N GLY A 21 9.22 6.07 21.50
CA GLY A 21 8.69 6.56 20.24
C GLY A 21 7.17 6.46 20.24
N SER A 22 6.48 7.56 19.88
CA SER A 22 5.03 7.59 19.80
C SER A 22 4.54 6.54 18.80
N PRO A 23 3.39 5.85 19.05
CA PRO A 23 2.78 4.92 18.11
C PRO A 23 2.60 5.51 16.70
N ALA A 24 2.32 6.82 16.62
CA ALA A 24 2.22 7.55 15.37
C ALA A 24 3.55 7.60 14.59
N ALA A 25 4.70 7.69 15.27
CA ALA A 25 6.01 7.69 14.62
C ALA A 25 6.36 6.33 14.02
N HIS A 26 5.96 5.22 14.66
CA HIS A 26 6.16 3.87 14.13
C HIS A 26 5.28 3.62 12.91
N ALA A 27 4.00 4.01 12.94
CA ALA A 27 3.09 3.89 11.81
C ALA A 27 3.58 4.69 10.58
N GLN A 28 4.14 5.89 10.81
CA GLN A 28 4.73 6.70 9.75
C GLN A 28 5.99 6.04 9.16
N ALA A 29 6.83 5.41 9.98
CA ALA A 29 8.02 4.70 9.53
C ALA A 29 7.66 3.46 8.69
N ASP A 30 6.60 2.73 9.06
CA ASP A 30 6.10 1.58 8.30
C ASP A 30 5.55 2.00 6.91
N LEU A 31 4.90 3.17 6.82
CA LEU A 31 4.44 3.72 5.54
C LEU A 31 5.58 4.18 4.63
N ALA A 32 6.65 4.76 5.22
CA ALA A 32 7.81 5.23 4.46
C ALA A 32 8.67 4.09 3.89
N THR A 33 8.59 2.89 4.50
CA THR A 33 9.40 1.74 4.10
C THR A 33 8.73 0.96 2.98
N PRO A 34 9.34 0.85 1.77
CA PRO A 34 8.80 0.05 0.69
C PRO A 34 8.79 -1.44 1.04
N GLY A 35 7.91 -2.21 0.40
CA GLY A 35 7.93 -3.67 0.48
C GLY A 35 9.25 -4.27 -0.01
N PRO A 36 9.51 -5.57 0.26
CA PRO A 36 10.76 -6.23 -0.16
C PRO A 36 11.00 -6.21 -1.68
N LEU A 37 9.94 -6.19 -2.48
CA LEU A 37 10.02 -6.09 -3.96
C LEU A 37 9.98 -4.62 -4.46
N GLY A 38 10.00 -3.65 -3.55
CA GLY A 38 9.88 -2.24 -3.86
C GLY A 38 8.42 -1.80 -4.09
N ASP A 39 8.18 -0.50 -3.96
CA ASP A 39 6.91 0.11 -4.38
C ASP A 39 6.97 0.45 -5.88
N VAL A 40 5.87 0.22 -6.58
CA VAL A 40 5.70 0.65 -7.98
C VAL A 40 4.97 1.99 -7.98
N TRP A 41 5.75 3.07 -8.05
CA TRP A 41 5.22 4.42 -8.05
C TRP A 41 4.81 4.88 -9.45
N LEU A 42 3.66 5.51 -9.56
CA LEU A 42 3.21 6.31 -10.69
C LEU A 42 3.30 7.79 -10.32
N GLY A 43 3.68 8.63 -11.27
CA GLY A 43 3.96 10.05 -11.04
C GLY A 43 5.39 10.33 -10.58
N PRO A 44 5.81 11.62 -10.54
CA PRO A 44 7.19 12.01 -10.25
C PRO A 44 7.54 11.79 -8.77
N ALA A 45 8.81 11.48 -8.50
CA ALA A 45 9.29 11.18 -7.16
C ALA A 45 9.18 12.38 -6.19
N ASP A 46 9.26 13.59 -6.73
CA ASP A 46 9.16 14.88 -6.03
C ASP A 46 7.74 15.46 -6.01
N ALA A 47 6.73 14.68 -6.40
CA ALA A 47 5.34 15.12 -6.31
C ALA A 47 4.99 15.58 -4.89
N LYS A 48 4.31 16.73 -4.80
CA LYS A 48 3.92 17.36 -3.53
C LYS A 48 3.04 16.48 -2.66
N VAL A 49 2.22 15.64 -3.30
CA VAL A 49 1.31 14.72 -2.60
C VAL A 49 1.63 13.28 -2.98
N SER A 50 1.69 12.41 -1.98
CA SER A 50 1.80 10.98 -2.16
C SER A 50 0.53 10.26 -1.72
N ILE A 51 0.11 9.27 -2.50
CA ILE A 51 -1.00 8.38 -2.18
C ILE A 51 -0.48 6.95 -2.17
N ILE A 52 -0.70 6.25 -1.06
CA ILE A 52 -0.49 4.81 -0.94
C ILE A 52 -1.87 4.16 -0.78
N GLU A 53 -2.25 3.28 -1.69
CA GLU A 53 -3.44 2.47 -1.56
C GLU A 53 -3.07 1.07 -1.05
N TYR A 54 -3.70 0.61 0.02
CA TYR A 54 -3.72 -0.80 0.40
C TYR A 54 -5.00 -1.43 -0.11
N ALA A 55 -4.87 -2.42 -0.99
CA ALA A 55 -6.00 -3.05 -1.66
C ALA A 55 -5.92 -4.57 -1.67
N SER A 56 -7.06 -5.22 -1.85
CA SER A 56 -7.14 -6.66 -2.14
C SER A 56 -7.79 -6.89 -3.51
N LEU A 57 -7.20 -7.79 -4.28
CA LEU A 57 -7.68 -8.11 -5.62
C LEU A 57 -9.04 -8.84 -5.65
N THR A 58 -9.47 -9.38 -4.50
CA THR A 58 -10.79 -9.99 -4.33
C THR A 58 -11.80 -9.05 -3.64
N CYS A 59 -11.39 -7.83 -3.26
CA CYS A 59 -12.26 -6.86 -2.63
C CYS A 59 -13.13 -6.13 -3.68
N GLY A 60 -14.47 -6.24 -3.58
CA GLY A 60 -15.39 -5.56 -4.48
C GLY A 60 -15.33 -4.03 -4.43
N HIS A 61 -15.09 -3.45 -3.25
CA HIS A 61 -14.91 -1.99 -3.11
C HIS A 61 -13.63 -1.50 -3.79
N CYS A 62 -12.54 -2.30 -3.76
CA CYS A 62 -11.33 -1.97 -4.51
C CYS A 62 -11.59 -2.00 -6.02
N ALA A 63 -12.28 -3.03 -6.52
CA ALA A 63 -12.65 -3.08 -7.95
C ALA A 63 -13.56 -1.91 -8.35
N THR A 64 -14.50 -1.49 -7.48
CA THR A 64 -15.34 -0.30 -7.71
C THR A 64 -14.48 0.96 -7.81
N PHE A 65 -13.55 1.17 -6.88
CA PHE A 65 -12.63 2.30 -6.94
C PHE A 65 -11.80 2.30 -8.23
N HIS A 66 -11.20 1.16 -8.59
CA HIS A 66 -10.37 1.04 -9.79
C HIS A 66 -11.17 1.20 -11.09
N LYS A 67 -12.47 0.89 -11.09
CA LYS A 67 -13.36 1.11 -12.22
C LYS A 67 -13.85 2.56 -12.33
N ASP A 68 -14.35 3.12 -11.23
CA ASP A 68 -15.19 4.33 -11.26
C ASP A 68 -14.39 5.61 -10.90
N THR A 69 -13.32 5.51 -10.09
CA THR A 69 -12.55 6.66 -9.60
C THR A 69 -11.14 6.71 -10.14
N TRP A 70 -10.44 5.58 -10.17
CA TRP A 70 -9.02 5.50 -10.55
C TRP A 70 -8.68 6.14 -11.90
N PRO A 71 -9.43 5.93 -12.99
CA PRO A 71 -9.09 6.53 -14.28
C PRO A 71 -9.07 8.07 -14.24
N ALA A 72 -10.06 8.67 -13.55
CA ALA A 72 -10.14 10.11 -13.41
C ALA A 72 -9.07 10.68 -12.47
N LEU A 73 -8.80 10.00 -11.35
CA LEU A 73 -7.73 10.34 -10.40
C LEU A 73 -6.38 10.32 -11.09
N LYS A 74 -6.11 9.25 -11.85
CA LYS A 74 -4.86 9.09 -12.61
C LYS A 74 -4.69 10.23 -13.63
N ALA A 75 -5.67 10.46 -14.47
CA ALA A 75 -5.61 11.48 -15.51
C ALA A 75 -5.50 12.90 -14.95
N LYS A 76 -6.24 13.25 -13.87
CA LYS A 76 -6.27 14.61 -13.31
C LYS A 76 -5.03 14.95 -12.49
N TYR A 77 -4.48 14.01 -11.75
CA TYR A 77 -3.46 14.30 -10.74
C TYR A 77 -2.13 13.59 -10.96
N ILE A 78 -2.13 12.33 -11.39
CA ILE A 78 -0.90 11.53 -11.50
C ILE A 78 -0.20 11.79 -12.83
N ASP A 79 -0.93 11.69 -13.94
CA ASP A 79 -0.39 11.93 -15.28
C ASP A 79 0.00 13.40 -15.49
N THR A 80 -0.55 14.32 -14.68
CA THR A 80 -0.17 15.73 -14.66
C THR A 80 1.00 16.05 -13.72
N GLY A 81 1.55 15.03 -13.04
CA GLY A 81 2.71 15.17 -12.16
C GLY A 81 2.44 15.83 -10.79
N LYS A 82 1.18 16.09 -10.45
CA LYS A 82 0.81 16.74 -9.17
C LYS A 82 0.87 15.80 -7.98
N VAL A 83 0.60 14.51 -8.22
CA VAL A 83 0.50 13.46 -7.21
C VAL A 83 1.28 12.25 -7.68
N ARG A 84 1.93 11.56 -6.74
CA ARG A 84 2.43 10.18 -6.97
C ARG A 84 1.56 9.18 -6.25
N PHE A 85 1.41 8.01 -6.85
CA PHE A 85 0.54 6.95 -6.34
C PHE A 85 1.26 5.60 -6.38
N THR A 86 1.04 4.77 -5.36
CA THR A 86 1.41 3.35 -5.38
C THR A 86 0.31 2.50 -4.77
N LEU A 87 0.12 1.31 -5.35
CA LEU A 87 -0.71 0.26 -4.78
C LEU A 87 0.18 -0.72 -4.01
N ARG A 88 -0.20 -1.02 -2.76
CA ARG A 88 0.42 -2.03 -1.90
C ARG A 88 -0.52 -3.19 -1.65
N GLU A 89 0.02 -4.38 -1.63
CA GLU A 89 -0.71 -5.61 -1.46
C GLU A 89 -1.30 -5.72 -0.05
N PHE A 90 -2.61 -5.91 0.03
CA PHE A 90 -3.30 -6.26 1.27
C PHE A 90 -4.32 -7.38 1.01
N PRO A 91 -3.85 -8.58 0.63
CA PRO A 91 -4.73 -9.68 0.28
C PRO A 91 -5.58 -10.09 1.48
N LEU A 92 -6.91 -10.21 1.25
CA LEU A 92 -7.87 -10.65 2.27
C LEU A 92 -8.01 -12.17 2.32
N ASP A 93 -7.56 -12.87 1.29
CA ASP A 93 -7.68 -14.32 1.13
C ASP A 93 -6.53 -14.89 0.27
N PRO A 94 -6.38 -16.24 0.21
CA PRO A 94 -5.34 -16.87 -0.59
C PRO A 94 -5.44 -16.62 -2.10
N LEU A 95 -6.64 -16.41 -2.63
CA LEU A 95 -6.84 -16.12 -4.04
C LEU A 95 -6.32 -14.73 -4.42
N ALA A 96 -6.57 -13.74 -3.56
CA ALA A 96 -5.99 -12.41 -3.71
C ALA A 96 -4.46 -12.45 -3.61
N THR A 97 -3.90 -13.29 -2.72
CA THR A 97 -2.45 -13.51 -2.62
C THR A 97 -1.90 -14.06 -3.93
N ALA A 98 -2.54 -15.09 -4.50
CA ALA A 98 -2.14 -15.64 -5.80
C ALA A 98 -2.17 -14.58 -6.92
N GLY A 99 -3.20 -13.74 -6.97
CA GLY A 99 -3.29 -12.64 -7.92
C GLY A 99 -2.13 -11.64 -7.79
N PHE A 100 -1.76 -11.25 -6.57
CA PHE A 100 -0.62 -10.36 -6.34
C PHE A 100 0.73 -11.03 -6.66
N MET A 101 0.88 -12.32 -6.36
CA MET A 101 2.07 -13.07 -6.78
C MET A 101 2.24 -13.03 -8.30
N LEU A 102 1.16 -13.26 -9.06
CA LEU A 102 1.18 -13.18 -10.52
C LEU A 102 1.51 -11.77 -11.01
N ALA A 103 0.97 -10.72 -10.36
CA ALA A 103 1.30 -9.35 -10.69
C ALA A 103 2.80 -9.04 -10.48
N ARG A 104 3.43 -9.61 -9.46
CA ARG A 104 4.87 -9.44 -9.16
C ARG A 104 5.79 -10.32 -10.00
N CYS A 105 5.35 -11.50 -10.42
CA CYS A 105 6.18 -12.43 -11.21
C CYS A 105 6.64 -11.86 -12.55
N ASN A 106 5.85 -10.97 -13.15
CA ASN A 106 6.18 -10.34 -14.43
C ASN A 106 7.10 -9.11 -14.32
N GLY A 107 7.55 -8.81 -13.09
CA GLY A 107 8.38 -7.64 -12.82
C GLY A 107 7.57 -6.37 -12.53
N ASN A 108 8.24 -5.39 -11.92
CA ASN A 108 7.58 -4.15 -11.45
C ASN A 108 7.06 -3.28 -12.59
N ASP A 109 7.64 -3.35 -13.78
CA ASP A 109 7.21 -2.65 -14.99
C ASP A 109 5.82 -3.08 -15.48
N LYS A 110 5.41 -4.30 -15.18
CA LYS A 110 4.10 -4.85 -15.55
C LYS A 110 3.09 -4.89 -14.40
N TYR A 111 3.53 -4.55 -13.19
CA TYR A 111 2.71 -4.66 -11.97
C TYR A 111 1.38 -3.91 -12.07
N VAL A 112 1.42 -2.63 -12.48
CA VAL A 112 0.22 -1.80 -12.60
C VAL A 112 -0.73 -2.33 -13.66
N ALA A 113 -0.23 -2.67 -14.84
CA ALA A 113 -1.06 -3.22 -15.92
C ALA A 113 -1.73 -4.54 -15.51
N MET A 114 -1.02 -5.39 -14.74
CA MET A 114 -1.58 -6.64 -14.23
C MET A 114 -2.63 -6.40 -13.16
N THR A 115 -2.41 -5.51 -12.19
CA THR A 115 -3.40 -5.21 -11.15
C THR A 115 -4.63 -4.54 -11.74
N ASP A 116 -4.48 -3.64 -12.71
CA ASP A 116 -5.60 -3.04 -13.44
C ASP A 116 -6.44 -4.11 -14.18
N LEU A 117 -5.79 -5.06 -14.86
CA LEU A 117 -6.45 -6.19 -15.52
C LEU A 117 -7.24 -7.04 -14.52
N LEU A 118 -6.60 -7.37 -13.38
CA LEU A 118 -7.20 -8.20 -12.33
C LEU A 118 -8.43 -7.52 -11.69
N PHE A 119 -8.38 -6.21 -11.43
CA PHE A 119 -9.53 -5.46 -10.94
C PHE A 119 -10.63 -5.34 -12.00
N ALA A 120 -10.29 -5.00 -13.22
CA ALA A 120 -11.27 -4.84 -14.31
C ALA A 120 -12.07 -6.11 -14.57
N GLN A 121 -11.44 -7.26 -14.43
CA GLN A 121 -12.06 -8.57 -14.67
C GLN A 121 -12.36 -9.36 -13.38
N GLN A 122 -12.35 -8.71 -12.22
CA GLN A 122 -12.50 -9.37 -10.91
C GLN A 122 -13.66 -10.37 -10.88
N LYS A 123 -14.83 -10.01 -11.41
CA LYS A 123 -16.01 -10.86 -11.42
C LYS A 123 -15.84 -12.13 -12.27
N VAL A 124 -14.95 -12.08 -13.26
CA VAL A 124 -14.72 -13.21 -14.18
C VAL A 124 -13.83 -14.28 -13.54
N TRP A 125 -12.89 -13.88 -12.69
CA TRP A 125 -11.94 -14.84 -12.12
C TRP A 125 -12.13 -15.08 -10.62
N ALA A 126 -12.53 -14.06 -9.83
CA ALA A 126 -12.56 -14.20 -8.37
C ALA A 126 -13.86 -14.79 -7.83
N PHE A 127 -14.98 -14.63 -8.54
CA PHE A 127 -16.31 -15.03 -8.08
C PHE A 127 -16.95 -16.07 -8.99
N THR A 128 -16.23 -17.19 -9.17
CA THR A 128 -16.64 -18.35 -9.96
C THR A 128 -16.51 -19.63 -9.15
N ASP A 129 -17.07 -20.73 -9.61
CA ASP A 129 -16.94 -22.04 -8.94
C ASP A 129 -15.51 -22.59 -9.01
N LYS A 130 -14.69 -22.13 -9.97
CA LYS A 130 -13.31 -22.56 -10.20
C LYS A 130 -12.39 -21.36 -10.34
N PRO A 131 -12.16 -20.58 -9.26
CA PRO A 131 -11.48 -19.30 -9.37
C PRO A 131 -9.99 -19.41 -9.79
N VAL A 132 -9.30 -20.49 -9.42
CA VAL A 132 -7.91 -20.71 -9.83
C VAL A 132 -7.81 -21.00 -11.32
N ASP A 133 -8.71 -21.83 -11.87
CA ASP A 133 -8.75 -22.13 -13.31
C ASP A 133 -9.10 -20.88 -14.12
N ALA A 134 -10.05 -20.09 -13.62
CA ALA A 134 -10.45 -18.83 -14.23
C ALA A 134 -9.30 -17.81 -14.21
N LEU A 135 -8.59 -17.70 -13.09
CA LEU A 135 -7.40 -16.85 -12.94
C LEU A 135 -6.30 -17.28 -13.93
N SER A 136 -5.99 -18.61 -13.98
CA SER A 136 -5.01 -19.15 -14.93
C SER A 136 -5.38 -18.83 -16.39
N THR A 137 -6.66 -18.95 -16.73
CA THR A 137 -7.15 -18.63 -18.08
C THR A 137 -7.02 -17.13 -18.38
N MET A 138 -7.36 -16.28 -17.42
CA MET A 138 -7.34 -14.83 -17.60
C MET A 138 -5.92 -14.29 -17.78
N VAL A 139 -4.95 -14.73 -16.97
CA VAL A 139 -3.58 -14.20 -17.03
C VAL A 139 -2.83 -14.62 -18.30
N LYS A 140 -3.37 -15.52 -19.12
CA LYS A 140 -2.85 -15.79 -20.47
C LYS A 140 -2.85 -14.52 -21.34
N GLN A 141 -3.80 -13.61 -21.12
CA GLN A 141 -3.86 -12.32 -21.81
C GLN A 141 -2.63 -11.44 -21.47
N ALA A 142 -2.03 -11.66 -20.29
CA ALA A 142 -0.81 -10.99 -19.85
C ALA A 142 0.47 -11.79 -20.15
N GLY A 143 0.37 -12.83 -20.99
CA GLY A 143 1.50 -13.62 -21.49
C GLY A 143 1.90 -14.80 -20.61
N PHE A 144 1.12 -15.19 -19.60
CA PHE A 144 1.38 -16.40 -18.82
C PHE A 144 1.05 -17.66 -19.64
N THR A 145 1.92 -18.64 -19.57
CA THR A 145 1.63 -20.04 -19.92
C THR A 145 1.16 -20.78 -18.66
N GLN A 146 0.65 -22.01 -18.81
CA GLN A 146 0.32 -22.85 -17.66
C GLN A 146 1.55 -23.07 -16.76
N ASP A 147 2.70 -23.39 -17.36
CA ASP A 147 3.94 -23.66 -16.63
C ASP A 147 4.44 -22.42 -15.88
N SER A 148 4.40 -21.23 -16.51
CA SER A 148 4.81 -19.98 -15.84
C SER A 148 3.84 -19.55 -14.75
N PHE A 149 2.54 -19.81 -14.90
CA PHE A 149 1.53 -19.60 -13.87
C PHE A 149 1.83 -20.47 -12.63
N GLU A 150 2.02 -21.77 -12.82
CA GLU A 150 2.32 -22.70 -11.72
C GLU A 150 3.69 -22.41 -11.08
N ALA A 151 4.70 -22.09 -11.90
CA ALA A 151 6.01 -21.72 -11.40
C ALA A 151 5.95 -20.44 -10.54
N CYS A 152 5.16 -19.45 -10.97
CA CYS A 152 4.96 -18.23 -10.20
C CYS A 152 4.32 -18.48 -8.82
N LEU A 153 3.27 -19.29 -8.76
CA LEU A 153 2.57 -19.58 -7.52
C LEU A 153 3.40 -20.44 -6.53
N LYS A 154 4.50 -21.04 -6.99
CA LYS A 154 5.49 -21.74 -6.14
C LYS A 154 6.60 -20.83 -5.62
N ARG A 155 6.64 -19.53 -6.01
CA ARG A 155 7.67 -18.56 -5.61
C ARG A 155 7.46 -18.12 -4.16
N GLN A 156 8.13 -18.82 -3.24
CA GLN A 156 8.06 -18.49 -1.80
C GLN A 156 8.56 -17.08 -1.49
N ASP A 157 9.60 -16.62 -2.18
CA ASP A 157 10.14 -15.28 -2.01
C ASP A 157 9.13 -14.17 -2.34
N ILE A 158 8.28 -14.37 -3.37
CA ILE A 158 7.21 -13.43 -3.73
C ILE A 158 6.06 -13.52 -2.70
N TYR A 159 5.69 -14.72 -2.29
CA TYR A 159 4.68 -14.93 -1.25
C TYR A 159 5.07 -14.21 0.05
N ASP A 160 6.31 -14.40 0.50
CA ASP A 160 6.82 -13.77 1.72
C ASP A 160 6.85 -12.24 1.58
N ALA A 161 7.24 -11.72 0.42
CA ALA A 161 7.25 -10.29 0.15
C ALA A 161 5.84 -9.68 0.23
N VAL A 162 4.83 -10.31 -0.39
CA VAL A 162 3.42 -9.89 -0.31
C VAL A 162 2.93 -9.92 1.13
N THR A 163 3.28 -10.97 1.89
CA THR A 163 2.91 -11.10 3.30
C THR A 163 3.52 -9.98 4.15
N VAL A 164 4.79 -9.65 3.94
CA VAL A 164 5.47 -8.54 4.64
C VAL A 164 4.77 -7.20 4.38
N VAL A 165 4.33 -6.93 3.14
CA VAL A 165 3.60 -5.69 2.81
C VAL A 165 2.25 -5.64 3.53
N LYS A 166 1.50 -6.75 3.51
CA LYS A 166 0.24 -6.88 4.26
C LYS A 166 0.43 -6.61 5.76
N ASP A 167 1.42 -7.27 6.37
CA ASP A 167 1.69 -7.16 7.81
C ASP A 167 2.09 -5.73 8.21
N ARG A 168 2.87 -5.04 7.37
CA ARG A 168 3.20 -3.63 7.58
C ARG A 168 1.97 -2.74 7.45
N GLY A 169 1.10 -3.00 6.47
CA GLY A 169 -0.18 -2.32 6.35
C GLY A 169 -1.04 -2.48 7.61
N ALA A 170 -1.15 -3.70 8.12
CA ALA A 170 -1.89 -3.96 9.36
C ALA A 170 -1.29 -3.21 10.57
N LYS A 171 0.04 -3.19 10.70
CA LYS A 171 0.75 -2.42 11.75
C LYS A 171 0.54 -0.91 11.58
N ALA A 172 0.43 -0.41 10.34
CA ALA A 172 0.09 0.99 10.05
C ALA A 172 -1.40 1.30 10.27
N GLY A 173 -2.20 0.32 10.69
CA GLY A 173 -3.62 0.47 11.02
C GLY A 173 -4.57 0.22 9.86
N VAL A 174 -4.14 -0.47 8.80
CA VAL A 174 -5.06 -0.95 7.75
C VAL A 174 -5.90 -2.09 8.32
N ASP A 175 -7.20 -1.89 8.37
CA ASP A 175 -8.20 -2.82 8.90
C ASP A 175 -9.27 -3.20 7.87
N SER A 176 -9.27 -2.53 6.73
CA SER A 176 -10.24 -2.70 5.64
C SER A 176 -9.62 -2.28 4.31
N THR A 177 -10.22 -2.70 3.18
CA THR A 177 -9.77 -2.34 1.84
C THR A 177 -10.91 -1.75 0.99
N PRO A 178 -10.62 -0.75 0.15
CA PRO A 178 -9.35 -0.06 0.05
C PRO A 178 -9.11 0.86 1.26
N THR A 179 -7.84 1.03 1.65
CA THR A 179 -7.41 2.07 2.59
C THR A 179 -6.31 2.90 1.93
N PHE A 180 -6.47 4.20 1.98
CA PHE A 180 -5.52 5.16 1.41
C PHE A 180 -4.74 5.86 2.51
N PHE A 181 -3.45 6.11 2.27
CA PHE A 181 -2.68 7.08 3.04
C PHE A 181 -2.29 8.22 2.11
N ILE A 182 -2.83 9.40 2.36
CA ILE A 182 -2.58 10.62 1.59
C ILE A 182 -1.68 11.52 2.42
N ASN A 183 -0.42 11.70 2.01
CA ASN A 183 0.63 12.32 2.83
C ASN A 183 0.66 11.77 4.27
N GLY A 184 0.52 10.44 4.42
CA GLY A 184 0.51 9.75 5.71
C GLY A 184 -0.83 9.79 6.46
N GLN A 185 -1.85 10.50 5.97
CA GLN A 185 -3.17 10.58 6.58
C GLN A 185 -4.09 9.45 6.10
N LYS A 186 -4.51 8.58 6.99
CA LYS A 186 -5.41 7.44 6.68
C LYS A 186 -6.79 7.90 6.22
N ARG A 187 -7.28 7.28 5.14
CA ARG A 187 -8.66 7.36 4.64
C ARG A 187 -9.12 5.95 4.27
N SER A 188 -10.23 5.48 4.80
CA SER A 188 -10.75 4.13 4.53
C SER A 188 -11.96 4.20 3.60
N GLY A 189 -12.12 3.14 2.78
CA GLY A 189 -13.23 2.98 1.84
C GLY A 189 -12.94 3.48 0.43
N ALA A 190 -13.80 3.09 -0.50
CA ALA A 190 -13.71 3.49 -1.91
C ALA A 190 -14.12 4.96 -2.08
N LEU A 191 -13.15 5.86 -1.95
CA LEU A 191 -13.36 7.30 -2.12
C LEU A 191 -13.78 7.62 -3.55
N SER A 192 -14.76 8.49 -3.70
CA SER A 192 -15.17 9.07 -4.98
C SER A 192 -14.18 10.13 -5.46
N MET A 193 -14.24 10.48 -6.75
CA MET A 193 -13.41 11.55 -7.30
C MET A 193 -13.63 12.90 -6.60
N ALA A 194 -14.88 13.21 -6.22
CA ALA A 194 -15.21 14.43 -5.50
C ALA A 194 -14.60 14.47 -4.09
N GLU A 195 -14.46 13.32 -3.42
CA GLU A 195 -13.78 13.23 -2.13
C GLU A 195 -12.27 13.38 -2.29
N PHE A 196 -11.66 12.78 -3.33
CA PHE A 196 -10.27 13.04 -3.66
C PHE A 196 -10.02 14.52 -3.96
N ASP A 197 -10.86 15.18 -4.75
CA ASP A 197 -10.74 16.60 -5.05
C ASP A 197 -10.71 17.46 -3.77
N LYS A 198 -11.65 17.23 -2.85
CA LYS A 198 -11.72 17.93 -1.55
C LYS A 198 -10.46 17.76 -0.70
N ILE A 199 -9.79 16.60 -0.81
CA ILE A 199 -8.57 16.31 -0.04
C ILE A 199 -7.33 16.88 -0.75
N LEU A 200 -7.23 16.69 -2.07
CA LEU A 200 -6.02 16.97 -2.83
C LEU A 200 -5.85 18.46 -3.18
N GLU A 201 -6.95 19.16 -3.52
CA GLU A 201 -6.88 20.57 -3.93
C GLU A 201 -6.24 21.47 -2.86
N PRO A 202 -6.62 21.40 -1.57
CA PRO A 202 -5.95 22.18 -0.52
C PRO A 202 -4.47 21.80 -0.35
N LEU A 203 -4.10 20.53 -0.45
CA LEU A 203 -2.72 20.06 -0.32
C LEU A 203 -1.84 20.53 -1.49
N LEU A 204 -2.42 20.75 -2.65
CA LEU A 204 -1.72 21.21 -3.84
C LEU A 204 -1.60 22.76 -3.89
N ALA A 205 -2.54 23.47 -3.28
CA ALA A 205 -2.56 24.95 -3.27
C ALA A 205 -1.55 25.57 -2.29
N GLY A 206 -1.26 24.93 -1.16
CA GLY A 206 -0.26 25.36 -0.15
C GLY A 206 1.12 24.86 -0.50
#